data_4d48c450646384caa4ccdd78f24fc3db
#
_entry.id   4d48c450646384caa4ccdd78f24fc3db
#
_cell.length_a   1.000
_cell.length_b   1.000
_cell.length_c   1.000
_cell.angle_alpha   90.00
_cell.angle_beta   90.00
_cell.angle_gamma   90.00
#
_symmetry.space_group_name_H-M   'P 1'
#
loop_
_entity.id
_entity.type
_entity.pdbx_description
1 polymer ?
#
loop_
_entity_poly.entity_id
_entity_poly.type
_entity_poly.pdbx_seq_one_letter_code
_entity_poly.pdbx_strand_id
1 'polypeptide(L)'
;MLEITHEITNQVKESKINLLVHSYEMFFIKENETIVETIIRFTDIINGLEALRKSYKESEKVMKILRSFLSKWHTKVTAIQEVKDLTKLPLEELIGSLMIYEINLAKKQQEGEDKKEEEHSTQSYN
;
A
#
# COMPACT_ATOMS: atom_id res chain seq x y z
N MET A 1 -13.42 40.50 13.04
CA MET A 1 -12.09 39.92 12.74
C MET A 1 -11.96 38.48 13.18
N LEU A 2 -12.29 38.16 14.42
CA LEU A 2 -12.20 36.78 14.94
C LEU A 2 -13.10 35.79 14.18
N GLU A 3 -14.30 36.21 13.81
CA GLU A 3 -15.25 35.37 13.04
C GLU A 3 -14.72 35.04 11.65
N ILE A 4 -14.15 36.01 10.94
CA ILE A 4 -13.59 35.82 9.58
C ILE A 4 -12.41 34.86 9.64
N THR A 5 -11.53 35.01 10.63
CA THR A 5 -10.38 34.13 10.84
C THR A 5 -10.83 32.68 11.12
N HIS A 6 -11.87 32.52 11.94
CA HIS A 6 -12.45 31.22 12.27
C HIS A 6 -13.05 30.55 11.05
N GLU A 7 -13.80 31.27 10.22
CA GLU A 7 -14.37 30.77 8.96
C GLU A 7 -13.29 30.33 7.97
N ILE A 8 -12.23 31.14 7.80
CA ILE A 8 -11.11 30.79 6.92
C ILE A 8 -10.43 29.51 7.42
N THR A 9 -10.20 29.36 8.72
CA THR A 9 -9.60 28.18 9.32
C THR A 9 -10.47 26.94 9.08
N ASN A 10 -11.81 27.06 9.22
CA ASN A 10 -12.71 25.95 8.96
C ASN A 10 -12.72 25.55 7.49
N GLN A 11 -12.72 26.51 6.57
CA GLN A 11 -12.65 26.25 5.13
C GLN A 11 -11.35 25.55 4.75
N VAL A 12 -10.22 25.94 5.34
CA VAL A 12 -8.93 25.29 5.12
C VAL A 12 -8.97 23.84 5.61
N LYS A 13 -9.54 23.60 6.79
CA LYS A 13 -9.70 22.23 7.33
C LYS A 13 -10.56 21.36 6.44
N GLU A 14 -11.71 21.88 5.99
CA GLU A 14 -12.61 21.16 5.07
C GLU A 14 -11.91 20.83 3.76
N SER A 15 -11.16 21.77 3.20
CA SER A 15 -10.41 21.55 1.97
C SER A 15 -9.35 20.46 2.15
N LYS A 16 -8.64 20.45 3.28
CA LYS A 16 -7.65 19.41 3.61
C LYS A 16 -8.31 18.05 3.77
N ILE A 17 -9.44 17.97 4.48
CA ILE A 17 -10.20 16.73 4.65
C ILE A 17 -10.62 16.20 3.29
N ASN A 18 -11.18 17.03 2.44
CA ASN A 18 -11.64 16.64 1.10
C ASN A 18 -10.50 16.12 0.23
N LEU A 19 -9.34 16.77 0.27
CA LEU A 19 -8.15 16.31 -0.45
C LEU A 19 -7.66 14.96 0.05
N LEU A 20 -7.59 14.78 1.37
CA LEU A 20 -7.12 13.53 1.97
C LEU A 20 -8.12 12.39 1.75
N VAL A 21 -9.42 12.66 1.87
CA VAL A 21 -10.47 11.67 1.57
C VAL A 21 -10.38 11.24 0.11
N HIS A 22 -10.21 12.18 -0.80
CA HIS A 22 -10.02 11.88 -2.23
C HIS A 22 -8.76 11.01 -2.44
N SER A 23 -7.65 11.38 -1.81
CA SER A 23 -6.41 10.60 -1.88
C SER A 23 -6.59 9.19 -1.33
N TYR A 24 -7.37 9.03 -0.26
CA TYR A 24 -7.70 7.73 0.30
C TYR A 24 -8.57 6.90 -0.65
N GLU A 25 -9.63 7.49 -1.19
CA GLU A 25 -10.55 6.80 -2.10
C GLU A 25 -9.88 6.36 -3.40
N MET A 26 -8.98 7.19 -3.93
CA MET A 26 -8.26 6.92 -5.16
C MET A 26 -6.92 6.22 -4.95
N PHE A 27 -6.67 5.73 -3.73
CA PHE A 27 -5.39 5.13 -3.38
C PHE A 27 -5.16 3.81 -4.12
N PHE A 28 -3.99 3.68 -4.74
CA PHE A 28 -3.51 2.45 -5.37
C PHE A 28 -1.98 2.47 -5.41
N ILE A 29 -1.37 1.28 -5.55
CA ILE A 29 0.08 1.18 -5.73
C ILE A 29 0.47 1.68 -7.12
N LYS A 30 1.53 2.48 -7.18
CA LYS A 30 2.09 2.96 -8.45
C LYS A 30 2.98 1.89 -9.07
N GLU A 31 3.14 1.93 -10.39
CA GLU A 31 3.86 0.91 -11.15
C GLU A 31 5.28 0.65 -10.64
N ASN A 32 6.02 1.70 -10.34
CA ASN A 32 7.42 1.60 -9.88
C ASN A 32 7.57 1.75 -8.37
N GLU A 33 6.47 1.65 -7.63
CA GLU A 33 6.44 1.84 -6.18
C GLU A 33 6.62 0.50 -5.47
N THR A 34 7.47 0.47 -4.44
CA THR A 34 7.61 -0.69 -3.55
C THR A 34 6.46 -0.72 -2.54
N ILE A 35 6.28 -1.88 -1.88
CA ILE A 35 5.29 -2.01 -0.81
C ILE A 35 5.58 -1.00 0.31
N VAL A 36 6.84 -0.86 0.72
CA VAL A 36 7.23 0.08 1.78
C VAL A 36 6.87 1.51 1.41
N GLU A 37 7.18 1.95 0.20
CA GLU A 37 6.84 3.29 -0.29
C GLU A 37 5.34 3.52 -0.28
N THR A 38 4.58 2.53 -0.74
CA THR A 38 3.12 2.59 -0.77
C THR A 38 2.54 2.70 0.64
N ILE A 39 3.06 1.91 1.58
CA ILE A 39 2.60 1.92 2.97
C ILE A 39 2.93 3.25 3.65
N ILE A 40 4.11 3.81 3.39
CA ILE A 40 4.47 5.14 3.92
C ILE A 40 3.47 6.18 3.43
N ARG A 41 3.17 6.18 2.15
CA ARG A 41 2.22 7.11 1.54
C ARG A 41 0.80 6.93 2.10
N PHE A 42 0.38 5.68 2.28
CA PHE A 42 -0.92 5.36 2.90
C PHE A 42 -0.99 5.83 4.34
N THR A 43 0.07 5.58 5.13
CA THR A 43 0.17 5.99 6.53
C THR A 43 0.08 7.51 6.66
N ASP A 44 0.74 8.26 5.77
CA ASP A 44 0.68 9.72 5.77
C ASP A 44 -0.74 10.22 5.54
N ILE A 45 -1.48 9.60 4.61
CA ILE A 45 -2.88 9.95 4.34
C ILE A 45 -3.74 9.67 5.58
N ILE A 46 -3.60 8.50 6.18
CA ILE A 46 -4.37 8.11 7.36
C ILE A 46 -4.06 9.02 8.55
N ASN A 47 -2.79 9.30 8.81
CA ASN A 47 -2.38 10.19 9.90
C ASN A 47 -2.93 11.61 9.70
N GLY A 48 -2.92 12.11 8.47
CA GLY A 48 -3.50 13.39 8.14
C GLY A 48 -5.01 13.44 8.40
N LEU A 49 -5.72 12.38 8.04
CA LEU A 49 -7.17 12.26 8.28
C LEU A 49 -7.48 12.17 9.78
N GLU A 50 -6.74 11.37 10.53
CA GLU A 50 -6.91 11.23 11.97
C GLU A 50 -6.65 12.55 12.70
N ALA A 51 -5.64 13.32 12.28
CA ALA A 51 -5.37 14.65 12.83
C ALA A 51 -6.56 15.61 12.61
N LEU A 52 -7.35 15.39 11.56
CA LEU A 52 -8.54 16.18 11.25
C LEU A 52 -9.82 15.49 11.76
N ARG A 53 -9.67 14.53 12.66
CA ARG A 53 -10.75 13.77 13.31
C ARG A 53 -11.59 12.93 12.34
N LYS A 54 -11.00 12.53 11.21
CA LYS A 54 -11.59 11.58 10.28
C LYS A 54 -10.84 10.25 10.40
N SER A 55 -11.52 9.22 10.89
CA SER A 55 -10.90 7.90 11.06
C SER A 55 -11.66 6.82 10.31
N TYR A 56 -10.96 5.72 10.01
CA TYR A 56 -11.51 4.55 9.36
C TYR A 56 -11.31 3.32 10.25
N LYS A 57 -12.20 2.36 10.14
CA LYS A 57 -12.05 1.08 10.83
C LYS A 57 -10.84 0.33 10.29
N GLU A 58 -10.22 -0.49 11.12
CA GLU A 58 -9.06 -1.29 10.70
C GLU A 58 -9.40 -2.20 9.52
N SER A 59 -10.58 -2.82 9.54
CA SER A 59 -11.05 -3.66 8.44
C SER A 59 -11.19 -2.88 7.11
N GLU A 60 -11.61 -1.62 7.17
CA GLU A 60 -11.70 -0.75 6.00
C GLU A 60 -10.31 -0.45 5.42
N LYS A 61 -9.34 -0.16 6.31
CA LYS A 61 -7.95 0.08 5.92
C LYS A 61 -7.32 -1.16 5.28
N VAL A 62 -7.55 -2.34 5.86
CA VAL A 62 -7.10 -3.63 5.34
C VAL A 62 -7.64 -3.87 3.94
N MET A 63 -8.95 -3.67 3.75
CA MET A 63 -9.58 -3.81 2.44
C MET A 63 -9.03 -2.83 1.42
N LYS A 64 -8.78 -1.60 1.84
CA LYS A 64 -8.23 -0.56 0.96
C LYS A 64 -6.82 -0.91 0.49
N ILE A 65 -5.97 -1.38 1.40
CA ILE A 65 -4.61 -1.83 1.07
C ILE A 65 -4.67 -3.02 0.11
N LEU A 66 -5.48 -4.03 0.39
CA LEU A 66 -5.60 -5.20 -0.48
C LEU A 66 -6.04 -4.83 -1.88
N ARG A 67 -7.06 -3.99 -2.01
CA ARG A 67 -7.53 -3.52 -3.33
C ARG A 67 -6.46 -2.70 -4.05
N SER A 68 -5.68 -1.92 -3.30
CA SER A 68 -4.60 -1.10 -3.86
C SER A 68 -3.51 -1.94 -4.51
N PHE A 69 -3.27 -3.14 -4.00
CA PHE A 69 -2.24 -4.04 -4.51
C PHE A 69 -2.76 -5.04 -5.54
N LEU A 70 -4.08 -5.12 -5.74
CA LEU A 70 -4.70 -6.14 -6.58
C LEU A 70 -4.17 -6.17 -8.01
N SER A 71 -3.93 -5.00 -8.61
CA SER A 71 -3.46 -4.90 -9.99
C SER A 71 -2.03 -5.43 -10.17
N LYS A 72 -1.19 -5.33 -9.14
CA LYS A 72 0.22 -5.73 -9.21
C LYS A 72 0.47 -7.15 -8.70
N TRP A 73 -0.22 -7.55 -7.64
CA TRP A 73 -0.03 -8.86 -7.00
C TRP A 73 -1.36 -9.60 -6.81
N HIS A 74 -2.11 -9.76 -7.89
CA HIS A 74 -3.44 -10.38 -7.88
C HIS A 74 -3.46 -11.75 -7.19
N THR A 75 -2.51 -12.62 -7.53
CA THR A 75 -2.43 -13.97 -6.98
C THR A 75 -2.24 -13.97 -5.46
N LYS A 76 -1.33 -13.13 -4.96
CA LYS A 76 -1.06 -13.05 -3.52
C LYS A 76 -2.22 -12.45 -2.75
N VAL A 77 -2.82 -11.38 -3.27
CA VAL A 77 -3.99 -10.74 -2.64
C VAL A 77 -5.15 -11.71 -2.59
N THR A 78 -5.42 -12.41 -3.67
CA THR A 78 -6.48 -13.42 -3.74
C THR A 78 -6.23 -14.55 -2.73
N ALA A 79 -5.01 -15.03 -2.62
CA ALA A 79 -4.64 -16.06 -1.64
C ALA A 79 -4.88 -15.61 -0.20
N ILE A 80 -4.55 -14.37 0.14
CA ILE A 80 -4.81 -13.80 1.47
C ILE A 80 -6.32 -13.73 1.73
N GLN A 81 -7.09 -13.27 0.76
CA GLN A 81 -8.55 -13.15 0.87
C GLN A 81 -9.23 -14.52 1.08
N GLU A 82 -8.71 -15.57 0.47
CA GLU A 82 -9.25 -16.93 0.61
C GLU A 82 -8.97 -17.56 1.98
N VAL A 83 -7.82 -17.25 2.57
CA VAL A 83 -7.33 -17.90 3.80
C VAL A 83 -7.67 -17.11 5.06
N LYS A 84 -7.71 -15.77 4.97
CA LYS A 84 -7.86 -14.89 6.12
C LYS A 84 -9.24 -14.24 6.16
N ASP A 85 -9.81 -14.16 7.38
CA ASP A 85 -11.00 -13.35 7.63
C ASP A 85 -10.56 -11.88 7.69
N LEU A 86 -10.87 -11.11 6.67
CA LEU A 86 -10.45 -9.72 6.53
C LEU A 86 -11.02 -8.80 7.62
N THR A 87 -12.12 -9.20 8.25
CA THR A 87 -12.71 -8.43 9.35
C THR A 87 -11.87 -8.53 10.62
N LYS A 88 -11.04 -9.57 10.73
CA LYS A 88 -10.21 -9.85 11.91
C LYS A 88 -8.72 -9.74 11.64
N LEU A 89 -8.31 -9.52 10.38
CA LEU A 89 -6.90 -9.44 10.01
C LEU A 89 -6.31 -8.09 10.47
N PRO A 90 -5.31 -8.10 11.36
CA PRO A 90 -4.62 -6.87 11.72
C PRO A 90 -3.86 -6.27 10.54
N LEU A 91 -3.89 -4.95 10.44
CA LEU A 91 -3.21 -4.23 9.35
C LEU A 91 -1.70 -4.53 9.33
N GLU A 92 -1.07 -4.59 10.52
CA GLU A 92 0.36 -4.90 10.65
C GLU A 92 0.71 -6.28 10.08
N GLU A 93 -0.14 -7.29 10.34
CA GLU A 93 0.06 -8.64 9.80
C GLU A 93 -0.04 -8.65 8.29
N LEU A 94 -1.01 -7.93 7.73
CA LEU A 94 -1.16 -7.78 6.28
C LEU A 94 0.09 -7.14 5.67
N ILE A 95 0.55 -6.05 6.23
CA ILE A 95 1.74 -5.33 5.74
C ILE A 95 2.95 -6.26 5.77
N GLY A 96 3.15 -6.97 6.88
CA GLY A 96 4.24 -7.94 7.03
C GLY A 96 4.20 -9.03 5.96
N SER A 97 3.04 -9.59 5.69
CA SER A 97 2.86 -10.62 4.66
C SER A 97 3.20 -10.10 3.27
N LEU A 98 2.77 -8.89 2.95
CA LEU A 98 3.06 -8.27 1.64
C LEU A 98 4.55 -7.95 1.48
N MET A 99 5.20 -7.48 2.52
CA MET A 99 6.63 -7.19 2.50
C MET A 99 7.46 -8.45 2.29
N ILE A 100 7.12 -9.54 2.97
CA ILE A 100 7.77 -10.84 2.81
C ILE A 100 7.58 -11.35 1.38
N TYR A 101 6.39 -11.20 0.84
CA TYR A 101 6.10 -11.61 -0.54
C TYR A 101 6.97 -10.85 -1.54
N GLU A 102 7.11 -9.54 -1.37
CA GLU A 102 7.96 -8.71 -2.26
C GLU A 102 9.42 -9.15 -2.20
N ILE A 103 9.96 -9.41 -1.01
CA ILE A 103 11.32 -9.88 -0.81
C ILE A 103 11.53 -11.24 -1.49
N ASN A 104 10.60 -12.17 -1.32
CA ASN A 104 10.68 -13.51 -1.92
C ASN A 104 10.62 -13.44 -3.44
N LEU A 105 9.78 -12.55 -3.98
CA LEU A 105 9.67 -12.34 -5.43
C LEU A 105 10.97 -11.81 -6.01
N ALA A 106 11.60 -10.84 -5.34
CA ALA A 106 12.89 -10.29 -5.74
C ALA A 106 13.99 -11.35 -5.73
N LYS A 107 14.02 -12.22 -4.72
CA LYS A 107 14.96 -13.34 -4.63
C LYS A 107 14.79 -14.32 -5.79
N LYS A 108 13.55 -14.68 -6.13
CA LYS A 108 13.26 -15.56 -7.27
C LYS A 108 13.73 -14.99 -8.58
N GLN A 109 13.55 -13.70 -8.80
CA GLN A 109 14.02 -13.01 -10.00
C GLN A 109 15.54 -13.03 -10.09
N GLN A 110 16.23 -12.77 -8.97
CA GLN A 110 17.69 -12.81 -8.91
C GLN A 110 18.24 -14.22 -9.17
N GLU A 111 17.66 -15.24 -8.56
CA GLU A 111 18.03 -16.64 -8.79
C GLU A 111 17.85 -17.03 -10.26
N GLY A 112 16.77 -16.57 -10.91
CA GLY A 112 16.52 -16.78 -12.32
C GLY A 112 17.57 -16.14 -13.21
N GLU A 113 18.00 -14.94 -12.88
CA GLU A 113 19.06 -14.22 -13.61
C GLU A 113 20.42 -14.91 -13.41
N ASP A 114 20.75 -15.31 -12.20
CA ASP A 114 21.99 -16.05 -11.91
C ASP A 114 22.04 -17.37 -12.66
N LYS A 115 20.94 -18.12 -12.73
CA LYS A 115 20.85 -19.35 -13.53
C LYS A 115 21.05 -19.09 -15.02
N LYS A 116 20.49 -18.02 -15.55
CA LYS A 116 20.66 -17.64 -16.96
C LYS A 116 22.11 -17.29 -17.26
N GLU A 117 22.80 -16.57 -16.39
CA GLU A 117 24.21 -16.26 -16.52
C GLU A 117 25.07 -17.51 -16.48
N GLU A 118 24.80 -18.44 -15.58
CA GLU A 118 25.51 -19.73 -15.49
C GLU A 118 25.33 -20.56 -16.77
N GLU A 119 24.10 -20.67 -17.27
CA GLU A 119 23.82 -21.38 -18.53
C GLU A 119 24.53 -20.73 -19.71
N HIS A 120 24.54 -19.42 -19.78
CA HIS A 120 25.20 -18.66 -20.85
C HIS A 120 26.72 -18.83 -20.78
N SER A 121 27.31 -18.79 -19.57
CA SER A 121 28.74 -19.03 -19.35
C SER A 121 29.15 -20.45 -19.77
N THR A 122 28.33 -21.44 -19.43
CA THR A 122 28.56 -22.85 -19.78
C THR A 122 28.54 -23.05 -21.30
N GLN A 123 27.62 -22.40 -22.00
CA GLN A 123 27.51 -22.46 -23.45
C GLN A 123 28.72 -21.84 -24.16
N SER A 124 29.36 -20.83 -23.59
CA SER A 124 30.47 -20.13 -24.17
C SER A 124 31.78 -20.96 -24.19
N TYR A 125 31.84 -22.06 -23.43
CA TYR A 125 33.01 -22.96 -23.39
C TYR A 125 32.95 -24.13 -24.39
N ASN A 126 31.84 -24.23 -25.10
CA ASN A 126 31.67 -25.23 -26.16
C ASN A 126 31.91 -24.64 -27.53
#